data_5182c36abbce6831f196b3c11256167e
#
_entry.id   5182c36abbce6831f196b3c11256167e
#
_cell.length_a   1.000
_cell.length_b   1.000
_cell.length_c   1.000
_cell.angle_alpha   90.00
_cell.angle_beta   90.00
_cell.angle_gamma   90.00
#
_symmetry.space_group_name_H-M   'P 1'
#
loop_
_entity.id
_entity.type
_entity.pdbx_description
1 polymer ?
#
loop_
_entity_poly.entity_id
_entity_poly.type
_entity_poly.pdbx_seq_one_letter_code
_entity_poly.pdbx_strand_id
1 'polypeptide(L)'
;MKSFLKFVIMSNMGDSMDFLITLDQFEGPLDLMLHLIKENKLDLFDLDMNVLATQYIEYIHTMQNMHLEVASEYLSELASLIAYKSKKLLPRETVEVIEEYEEDQRDQLVARLLEYQRYKEVSLALKDGY
;
A
#
# COMPACT_ATOMS: atom_id res chain seq x y z
N MET A 1 -6.07 5.02 9.18
CA MET A 1 -5.58 4.10 10.19
C MET A 1 -6.67 3.56 11.09
N LYS A 2 -7.44 4.42 11.71
CA LYS A 2 -8.52 3.97 12.59
C LYS A 2 -9.57 3.12 11.88
N SER A 3 -9.93 3.46 10.65
CA SER A 3 -10.93 2.69 9.92
C SER A 3 -10.40 1.30 9.54
N PHE A 4 -9.12 1.20 9.22
CA PHE A 4 -8.50 -0.09 8.93
C PHE A 4 -8.45 -0.97 10.19
N LEU A 5 -7.97 -0.43 11.30
CA LEU A 5 -7.92 -1.16 12.56
C LEU A 5 -9.31 -1.58 13.03
N LYS A 6 -10.29 -0.69 12.87
CA LYS A 6 -11.67 -1.00 13.21
C LYS A 6 -12.19 -2.14 12.36
N PHE A 7 -11.89 -2.15 11.08
CA PHE A 7 -12.28 -3.22 10.17
C PHE A 7 -11.67 -4.56 10.61
N VAL A 8 -10.37 -4.57 10.89
CA VAL A 8 -9.68 -5.78 11.33
C VAL A 8 -10.24 -6.27 12.67
N ILE A 9 -10.47 -5.37 13.62
CA ILE A 9 -11.03 -5.71 14.91
C ILE A 9 -12.43 -6.32 14.75
N MET A 10 -13.25 -5.73 13.90
CA MET A 10 -14.59 -6.26 13.64
C MET A 10 -14.54 -7.66 13.05
N SER A 11 -13.58 -7.90 12.17
CA SER A 11 -13.38 -9.23 11.59
C SER A 11 -13.01 -10.26 12.64
N ASN A 12 -12.23 -9.83 13.63
CA ASN A 12 -11.81 -10.72 14.72
C ASN A 12 -12.89 -10.98 15.76
N MET A 13 -13.96 -10.23 15.74
CA MET A 13 -15.04 -10.38 16.70
C MET A 13 -16.06 -11.47 16.31
N GLY A 14 -15.60 -12.41 15.58
CA GLY A 14 -16.30 -13.66 15.46
C GLY A 14 -17.15 -13.82 14.27
N ASP A 15 -17.17 -12.87 13.44
CA ASP A 15 -17.90 -13.11 12.30
C ASP A 15 -17.11 -13.27 11.13
N SER A 16 -17.30 -14.01 10.54
CA SER A 16 -17.01 -14.50 9.28
C SER A 16 -15.91 -13.77 8.54
N MET A 17 -15.10 -14.53 7.92
CA MET A 17 -14.11 -14.10 6.94
C MET A 17 -14.68 -13.17 5.87
N ASP A 18 -16.01 -13.02 5.84
CA ASP A 18 -16.67 -12.18 4.83
C ASP A 18 -16.33 -10.70 4.97
N PHE A 19 -15.99 -10.27 6.19
CA PHE A 19 -15.62 -8.88 6.43
C PHE A 19 -14.12 -8.63 6.31
N LEU A 20 -13.32 -9.67 6.22
CA LEU A 20 -11.88 -9.54 6.12
C LEU A 20 -11.46 -9.40 4.67
N ILE A 21 -10.88 -8.24 4.32
CA ILE A 21 -10.27 -8.06 3.01
C ILE A 21 -8.91 -8.72 3.04
N THR A 22 -8.81 -9.86 2.40
CA THR A 22 -7.54 -10.60 2.32
C THR A 22 -6.75 -10.14 1.11
N LEU A 23 -5.47 -10.52 1.07
CA LEU A 23 -4.61 -10.17 -0.06
C LEU A 23 -5.08 -10.79 -1.36
N ASP A 24 -5.83 -11.90 -1.29
CA ASP A 24 -6.39 -12.54 -2.48
C ASP A 24 -7.40 -11.68 -3.22
N GLN A 25 -7.96 -10.69 -2.57
CA GLN A 25 -8.93 -9.79 -3.17
C GLN A 25 -8.26 -8.68 -3.98
N PHE A 26 -6.95 -8.56 -3.88
CA PHE A 26 -6.18 -7.60 -4.65
C PHE A 26 -5.41 -8.31 -5.75
N GLU A 27 -5.23 -7.64 -6.87
CA GLU A 27 -4.45 -8.18 -7.98
C GLU A 27 -2.94 -8.16 -7.71
N GLY A 28 -2.52 -7.42 -6.69
CA GLY A 28 -1.13 -7.33 -6.30
C GLY A 28 -0.91 -6.13 -5.39
N PRO A 29 0.34 -5.86 -5.02
CA PRO A 29 0.64 -4.79 -4.06
C PRO A 29 0.25 -3.40 -4.54
N LEU A 30 0.29 -3.13 -5.85
CA LEU A 30 -0.14 -1.83 -6.36
C LEU A 30 -1.64 -1.63 -6.18
N ASP A 31 -2.42 -2.70 -6.35
CA ASP A 31 -3.86 -2.65 -6.12
C ASP A 31 -4.16 -2.37 -4.65
N LEU A 32 -3.44 -3.02 -3.75
CA LEU A 32 -3.55 -2.75 -2.32
C LEU A 32 -3.18 -1.31 -2.00
N MET A 33 -2.12 -0.79 -2.59
CA MET A 33 -1.70 0.60 -2.36
C MET A 33 -2.77 1.59 -2.82
N LEU A 34 -3.38 1.36 -3.98
CA LEU A 34 -4.48 2.21 -4.45
C LEU A 34 -5.67 2.17 -3.48
N HIS A 35 -5.96 1.00 -2.94
CA HIS A 35 -7.00 0.86 -1.93
C HIS A 35 -6.68 1.69 -0.69
N LEU A 36 -5.45 1.61 -0.20
CA LEU A 36 -5.02 2.38 0.97
C LEU A 36 -5.01 3.89 0.72
N ILE A 37 -4.61 4.28 -0.49
CA ILE A 37 -4.64 5.68 -0.90
C ILE A 37 -6.07 6.21 -0.84
N LYS A 38 -7.01 5.44 -1.38
CA LYS A 38 -8.41 5.80 -1.37
C LYS A 38 -8.98 5.83 0.05
N GLU A 39 -8.69 4.81 0.86
CA GLU A 39 -9.16 4.71 2.24
C GLU A 39 -8.70 5.89 3.10
N ASN A 40 -7.47 6.34 2.89
CA ASN A 40 -6.88 7.43 3.67
C ASN A 40 -7.06 8.79 3.00
N LYS A 41 -7.82 8.85 1.90
CA LYS A 41 -8.10 10.08 1.16
C LYS A 41 -6.82 10.81 0.74
N LEU A 42 -5.83 10.04 0.32
CA LEU A 42 -4.57 10.60 -0.15
C LEU A 42 -4.68 11.01 -1.62
N ASP A 43 -3.88 12.00 -2.00
CA ASP A 43 -3.82 12.47 -3.38
C ASP A 43 -2.67 11.75 -4.10
N LEU A 44 -2.99 11.04 -5.16
CA LEU A 44 -1.98 10.31 -5.92
C LEU A 44 -0.96 11.24 -6.56
N PHE A 45 -1.36 12.46 -6.90
CA PHE A 45 -0.47 13.43 -7.52
C PHE A 45 0.36 14.22 -6.50
N ASP A 46 0.03 14.12 -5.23
CA ASP A 46 0.79 14.70 -4.13
C ASP A 46 0.81 13.68 -3.00
N LEU A 47 1.43 12.56 -3.27
CA LEU A 47 1.33 11.39 -2.41
C LEU A 47 2.16 11.52 -1.15
N ASP A 48 1.49 11.39 -0.01
CA ASP A 48 2.16 11.33 1.27
C ASP A 48 2.68 9.91 1.50
N MET A 49 3.97 9.73 1.18
CA MET A 49 4.62 8.44 1.27
C MET A 49 4.70 7.91 2.70
N ASN A 50 4.76 8.81 3.68
CA ASN A 50 4.80 8.38 5.08
C ASN A 50 3.52 7.70 5.49
N VAL A 51 2.39 8.28 5.14
CA VAL A 51 1.09 7.69 5.44
C VAL A 51 0.93 6.37 4.71
N LEU A 52 1.22 6.35 3.41
CA LEU A 52 1.09 5.13 2.62
C LEU A 52 1.99 4.02 3.16
N ALA A 53 3.25 4.33 3.44
CA ALA A 53 4.18 3.33 3.96
C ALA A 53 3.70 2.77 5.29
N THR A 54 3.28 3.64 6.21
CA THR A 54 2.78 3.21 7.51
C THR A 54 1.57 2.30 7.36
N GLN A 55 0.61 2.67 6.52
CA GLN A 55 -0.60 1.89 6.31
C GLN A 55 -0.29 0.54 5.66
N TYR A 56 0.59 0.53 4.68
CA TYR A 56 0.97 -0.71 4.01
C TYR A 56 1.67 -1.66 4.97
N ILE A 57 2.64 -1.16 5.73
CA ILE A 57 3.38 -1.98 6.70
C ILE A 57 2.42 -2.57 7.74
N GLU A 58 1.52 -1.77 8.27
CA GLU A 58 0.54 -2.25 9.24
C GLU A 58 -0.39 -3.30 8.64
N TYR A 59 -0.82 -3.10 7.40
CA TYR A 59 -1.69 -4.05 6.73
C TYR A 59 -1.03 -5.41 6.58
N ILE A 60 0.21 -5.42 6.07
CA ILE A 60 0.92 -6.68 5.87
C ILE A 60 1.23 -7.35 7.21
N HIS A 61 1.66 -6.60 8.22
CA HIS A 61 1.93 -7.16 9.54
C HIS A 61 0.65 -7.76 10.15
N THR A 62 -0.48 -7.12 9.96
CA THR A 62 -1.75 -7.65 10.45
C THR A 62 -2.08 -8.98 9.78
N MET A 63 -1.89 -9.07 8.47
CA MET A 63 -2.12 -10.33 7.75
C MET A 63 -1.19 -11.43 8.25
N GLN A 64 0.08 -11.12 8.49
CA GLN A 64 1.03 -12.08 9.04
C GLN A 64 0.66 -12.51 10.44
N ASN A 65 0.19 -11.58 11.27
CA ASN A 65 -0.24 -11.90 12.65
C ASN A 65 -1.48 -12.78 12.67
N MET A 66 -2.29 -12.70 11.66
CA MET A 66 -3.46 -13.57 11.49
C MET A 66 -3.13 -14.89 10.83
N HIS A 67 -1.84 -15.17 10.65
CA HIS A 67 -1.32 -16.39 10.00
C HIS A 67 -1.80 -16.55 8.56
N LEU A 68 -2.08 -15.45 7.88
CA LEU A 68 -2.42 -15.48 6.48
C LEU A 68 -1.15 -15.45 5.65
N GLU A 69 -1.14 -16.24 4.61
CA GLU A 69 -0.01 -16.32 3.72
C GLU A 69 0.12 -15.03 2.89
N VAL A 70 1.34 -14.51 2.80
CA VAL A 70 1.62 -13.26 2.08
C VAL A 70 2.56 -13.58 0.93
N ALA A 71 2.11 -13.30 -0.29
CA ALA A 71 2.89 -13.56 -1.48
C ALA A 71 4.16 -12.70 -1.52
N SER A 72 5.18 -13.21 -2.21
CA SER A 72 6.49 -12.58 -2.24
C SER A 72 6.50 -11.16 -2.82
N GLU A 73 5.62 -10.88 -3.77
CA GLU A 73 5.53 -9.54 -4.36
C GLU A 73 5.08 -8.49 -3.34
N TYR A 74 4.21 -8.86 -2.40
CA TYR A 74 3.83 -7.97 -1.30
C TYR A 74 4.99 -7.73 -0.36
N LEU A 75 5.78 -8.77 -0.10
CA LEU A 75 6.95 -8.66 0.78
C LEU A 75 8.06 -7.83 0.15
N SER A 76 8.19 -7.88 -1.17
CA SER A 76 9.16 -7.07 -1.89
C SER A 76 8.83 -5.58 -1.76
N GLU A 77 7.56 -5.21 -1.94
CA GLU A 77 7.14 -3.82 -1.75
C GLU A 77 7.22 -3.40 -0.29
N LEU A 78 6.94 -4.33 0.63
CA LEU A 78 7.10 -4.07 2.07
C LEU A 78 8.54 -3.68 2.39
N ALA A 79 9.51 -4.43 1.86
CA ALA A 79 10.92 -4.15 2.07
C ALA A 79 11.30 -2.76 1.56
N SER A 80 10.81 -2.38 0.39
CA SER A 80 11.04 -1.06 -0.17
C SER A 80 10.50 0.06 0.72
N LEU A 81 9.30 -0.11 1.24
CA LEU A 81 8.67 0.89 2.09
C LEU A 81 9.33 0.97 3.47
N ILE A 82 9.76 -0.16 4.02
CA ILE A 82 10.51 -0.18 5.26
C ILE A 82 11.84 0.54 5.07
N ALA A 83 12.53 0.28 3.96
CA ALA A 83 13.79 0.97 3.65
C ALA A 83 13.58 2.48 3.53
N TYR A 84 12.49 2.90 2.91
CA TYR A 84 12.14 4.31 2.80
C TYR A 84 11.99 4.96 4.18
N LYS A 85 11.23 4.34 5.08
CA LYS A 85 11.03 4.86 6.42
C LYS A 85 12.31 4.84 7.25
N SER A 86 13.11 3.79 7.12
CA SER A 86 14.37 3.66 7.84
C SER A 86 15.36 4.74 7.42
N LYS A 87 15.37 5.08 6.15
CA LYS A 87 16.25 6.13 5.63
C LYS A 87 15.94 7.48 6.25
N LYS A 88 14.67 7.75 6.51
CA LYS A 88 14.26 8.98 7.20
C LYS A 88 14.74 9.05 8.65
N LEU A 89 14.96 7.91 9.28
CA LEU A 89 15.38 7.83 10.67
C LEU A 89 16.90 7.84 10.83
N LEU A 90 17.67 7.74 9.75
CA LEU A 90 19.12 7.74 9.81
C LEU A 90 19.65 9.16 10.02
N PRO A 91 20.81 9.30 10.71
CA PRO A 91 21.47 10.59 10.82
C PRO A 91 21.78 11.12 9.42
N ARG A 92 21.45 12.38 9.19
CA ARG A 92 21.64 12.98 7.87
C ARG A 92 23.00 13.61 7.77
N GLU A 93 23.83 13.09 6.89
CA GLU A 93 25.09 13.74 6.55
C GLU A 93 24.85 14.87 5.53
N THR A 94 23.92 14.64 4.60
CA THR A 94 23.52 15.68 3.64
C THR A 94 22.02 15.59 3.44
N VAL A 95 21.34 16.69 3.70
CA VAL A 95 19.88 16.78 3.55
C VAL A 95 19.48 16.60 2.09
N GLU A 96 20.26 17.17 1.17
CA GLU A 96 19.96 17.12 -0.25
C GLU A 96 19.89 15.70 -0.82
N VAL A 97 20.81 14.84 -0.42
CA VAL A 97 20.86 13.46 -0.90
C VAL A 97 19.63 12.68 -0.43
N ILE A 98 19.21 12.92 0.81
CA ILE A 98 18.05 12.23 1.38
C ILE A 98 16.77 12.71 0.72
N GLU A 99 16.63 14.02 0.53
CA GLU A 99 15.47 14.58 -0.15
C GLU A 99 15.35 14.08 -1.58
N GLU A 100 16.46 14.02 -2.31
CA GLU A 100 16.48 13.49 -3.66
C GLU A 100 16.06 12.03 -3.70
N TYR A 101 16.54 11.22 -2.76
CA TYR A 101 16.16 9.82 -2.64
C TYR A 101 14.65 9.68 -2.40
N GLU A 102 14.12 10.44 -1.44
CA GLU A 102 12.69 10.38 -1.10
C GLU A 102 11.82 10.79 -2.27
N GLU A 103 12.19 11.84 -2.97
CA GLU A 103 11.46 12.34 -4.12
C GLU A 103 11.49 11.34 -5.27
N ASP A 104 12.66 10.76 -5.52
CA ASP A 104 12.83 9.76 -6.57
C ASP A 104 11.99 8.51 -6.28
N GLN A 105 12.00 8.02 -5.05
CA GLN A 105 11.20 6.88 -4.63
C GLN A 105 9.71 7.15 -4.81
N ARG A 106 9.26 8.33 -4.40
CA ARG A 106 7.87 8.74 -4.56
C ARG A 106 7.47 8.79 -6.03
N ASP A 107 8.29 9.45 -6.84
CA ASP A 107 8.00 9.64 -8.25
C ASP A 107 7.92 8.31 -9.00
N GLN A 108 8.82 7.40 -8.71
CA GLN A 108 8.80 6.06 -9.29
C GLN A 108 7.56 5.28 -8.89
N LEU A 109 7.19 5.34 -7.64
CA LEU A 109 6.00 4.64 -7.16
C LEU A 109 4.73 5.25 -7.75
N VAL A 110 4.63 6.57 -7.78
CA VAL A 110 3.47 7.25 -8.37
C VAL A 110 3.31 6.87 -9.84
N ALA A 111 4.41 6.83 -10.59
CA ALA A 111 4.37 6.43 -11.99
C ALA A 111 3.82 5.00 -12.15
N ARG A 112 4.27 4.08 -11.32
CA ARG A 112 3.78 2.69 -11.34
C ARG A 112 2.30 2.61 -10.96
N LEU A 113 1.87 3.37 -9.96
CA LEU A 113 0.47 3.40 -9.54
C LEU A 113 -0.44 3.97 -10.61
N LEU A 114 -0.01 5.04 -11.28
CA LEU A 114 -0.78 5.63 -12.37
C LEU A 114 -0.91 4.68 -13.56
N GLU A 115 0.16 4.00 -13.90
CA GLU A 115 0.15 3.01 -14.97
C GLU A 115 -0.79 1.86 -14.65
N TYR A 116 -0.72 1.36 -13.42
CA TYR A 116 -1.60 0.28 -12.98
C TYR A 116 -3.06 0.72 -12.97
N GLN A 117 -3.34 1.92 -12.49
CA GLN A 117 -4.70 2.47 -12.46
C GLN A 117 -5.30 2.56 -13.87
N ARG A 118 -4.49 3.02 -14.82
CA ARG A 118 -4.91 3.10 -16.23
C ARG A 118 -5.22 1.70 -16.79
N TYR A 119 -4.35 0.74 -16.51
CA TYR A 119 -4.55 -0.64 -16.93
C TYR A 119 -5.86 -1.19 -16.37
N LYS A 120 -6.12 -0.95 -15.10
CA LYS A 120 -7.33 -1.42 -14.44
C LYS A 120 -8.59 -0.78 -15.03
N GLU A 121 -8.56 0.50 -15.31
CA GLU A 121 -9.69 1.21 -15.94
C GLU A 121 -9.98 0.66 -17.33
N VAL A 122 -8.97 0.44 -18.15
CA VAL A 122 -9.12 -0.13 -19.48
C VAL A 122 -9.67 -1.56 -19.40
N SER A 123 -9.14 -2.35 -18.48
CA SER A 123 -9.57 -3.73 -18.28
C SER A 123 -11.05 -3.80 -17.90
N LEU A 124 -11.50 -2.94 -17.00
CA LEU A 124 -12.91 -2.87 -16.61
C LEU A 124 -13.79 -2.41 -17.76
N ALA A 125 -13.34 -1.43 -18.53
CA ALA A 125 -14.09 -0.93 -19.68
C ALA A 125 -14.26 -2.01 -20.74
N LEU A 126 -13.22 -2.79 -21.01
CA LEU A 126 -13.31 -3.89 -21.96
C LEU A 126 -14.26 -4.98 -21.47
N LYS A 127 -14.25 -5.25 -20.19
CA LYS A 127 -15.13 -6.25 -19.60
C LYS A 127 -16.59 -5.83 -19.67
N ASP A 128 -16.88 -4.56 -19.44
CA ASP A 128 -18.24 -4.04 -19.49
C ASP A 128 -18.71 -3.79 -20.91
N GLY A 129 -17.81 -3.61 -21.84
CA GLY A 129 -18.12 -3.34 -23.24
C GLY A 129 -18.54 -4.57 -24.05
N TYR A 130 -18.38 -5.73 -23.49
CA TYR A 130 -18.73 -7.00 -24.11
C TYR A 130 -19.62 -7.84 -23.21
#